data_520b753af9eda60c513b6857d2264881
#
_entry.id   520b753af9eda60c513b6857d2264881
#
_cell.length_a   1.000
_cell.length_b   1.000
_cell.length_c   1.000
_cell.angle_alpha   90.00
_cell.angle_beta   90.00
_cell.angle_gamma   90.00
#
_symmetry.space_group_name_H-M   'P 1'
#
loop_
_entity.id
_entity.type
_entity.pdbx_description
1 polymer ?
#
loop_
_entity_poly.entity_id
_entity_poly.type
_entity_poly.pdbx_seq_one_letter_code
_entity_poly.pdbx_strand_id
1 'polypeptide(L)'
;SGEAENVVSISYTKNHIVFEFDNTIVVSRLIEGEYFRIDQMLSNDYETKVRINKKELLNCIDRATLLVKEGDKKPIIINIGDELMELKIKSQIGSMNEEIMITKEGKDLLIGFNPKFLIDALRVIDDEEVTIYLMNAKAPCFIKDDEESYIYLILPVNFNAAA
;
A
#
# COMPACT_ATOMS: atom_id res chain seq x y z
N SER A 1 -26.56 3.78 -0.07
CA SER A 1 -27.23 2.73 -0.85
C SER A 1 -28.35 3.39 -1.65
N GLY A 2 -28.11 3.71 -2.87
CA GLY A 2 -29.08 4.19 -3.85
C GLY A 2 -29.08 3.28 -5.07
N GLU A 3 -30.07 3.38 -5.93
CA GLU A 3 -30.06 2.68 -7.20
C GLU A 3 -29.02 3.31 -8.13
N ALA A 4 -28.43 2.52 -9.04
CA ALA A 4 -27.32 2.98 -9.90
C ALA A 4 -27.69 4.15 -10.84
N GLU A 5 -28.97 4.43 -11.03
CA GLU A 5 -29.48 5.52 -11.87
C GLU A 5 -29.74 6.83 -11.10
N ASN A 6 -29.60 6.84 -9.77
CA ASN A 6 -29.84 8.04 -8.98
C ASN A 6 -28.69 9.03 -9.14
N VAL A 7 -29.05 10.27 -9.45
CA VAL A 7 -28.08 11.38 -9.62
C VAL A 7 -27.75 11.97 -8.25
N VAL A 8 -26.46 12.13 -7.98
CA VAL A 8 -25.96 12.89 -6.83
C VAL A 8 -25.50 14.25 -7.32
N SER A 9 -26.09 15.32 -6.80
CA SER A 9 -25.62 16.69 -7.05
C SER A 9 -24.50 17.03 -6.05
N ILE A 10 -23.37 17.49 -6.56
CA ILE A 10 -22.23 17.89 -5.73
C ILE A 10 -21.96 19.38 -5.96
N SER A 11 -22.03 20.15 -4.89
CA SER A 11 -21.65 21.56 -4.89
C SER A 11 -20.60 21.84 -3.82
N TYR A 12 -19.75 22.85 -4.03
CA TYR A 12 -18.73 23.22 -3.07
C TYR A 12 -18.54 24.73 -3.01
N THR A 13 -18.17 25.16 -1.83
CA THR A 13 -17.74 26.52 -1.54
C THR A 13 -16.25 26.47 -1.12
N LYS A 14 -15.70 27.62 -0.73
CA LYS A 14 -14.32 27.67 -0.23
C LYS A 14 -14.05 26.71 0.94
N ASN A 15 -15.04 26.45 1.79
CA ASN A 15 -14.86 25.73 3.06
C ASN A 15 -15.77 24.52 3.22
N HIS A 16 -16.72 24.28 2.33
CA HIS A 16 -17.69 23.19 2.46
C HIS A 16 -17.93 22.50 1.13
N ILE A 17 -18.25 21.22 1.20
CA ILE A 17 -18.79 20.41 0.12
C ILE A 17 -20.17 19.92 0.53
N VAL A 18 -21.12 19.93 -0.39
CA VAL A 18 -22.51 19.53 -0.20
C VAL A 18 -22.84 18.45 -1.21
N PHE A 19 -23.41 17.37 -0.74
CA PHE A 19 -23.98 16.29 -1.56
C PHE A 19 -25.48 16.29 -1.39
N GLU A 20 -26.21 16.34 -2.48
CA GLU A 20 -27.67 16.28 -2.51
C GLU A 20 -28.10 15.07 -3.33
N PHE A 21 -28.87 14.21 -2.73
CA PHE A 21 -29.43 13.02 -3.38
C PHE A 21 -30.76 12.64 -2.71
N ASP A 22 -31.74 12.30 -3.52
CA ASP A 22 -33.12 12.05 -3.07
C ASP A 22 -33.63 13.19 -2.19
N ASN A 23 -34.02 12.89 -0.96
CA ASN A 23 -34.46 13.86 0.05
C ASN A 23 -33.37 14.13 1.12
N THR A 24 -32.11 13.86 0.80
CA THR A 24 -30.99 13.93 1.75
C THR A 24 -30.00 14.99 1.32
N ILE A 25 -29.56 15.82 2.25
CA ILE A 25 -28.47 16.78 2.08
C ILE A 25 -27.39 16.45 3.08
N VAL A 26 -26.17 16.20 2.59
CA VAL A 26 -24.98 15.97 3.42
C VAL A 26 -24.02 17.13 3.22
N VAL A 27 -23.68 17.80 4.31
CA VAL A 27 -22.72 18.92 4.31
C VAL A 27 -21.47 18.48 5.08
N SER A 28 -20.31 18.63 4.44
CA SER A 28 -19.02 18.38 5.07
C SER A 28 -18.13 19.60 4.97
N ARG A 29 -17.33 19.83 6.00
CA ARG A 29 -16.31 20.88 5.98
C ARG A 29 -15.09 20.38 5.22
N LEU A 30 -14.54 21.23 4.35
CA LEU A 30 -13.29 20.93 3.67
C LEU A 30 -12.11 21.03 4.66
N ILE A 31 -11.12 20.17 4.48
CA ILE A 31 -9.86 20.23 5.22
C ILE A 31 -9.08 21.45 4.75
N GLU A 32 -8.55 22.24 5.68
CA GLU A 32 -7.73 23.39 5.36
C GLU A 32 -6.33 22.95 4.91
N GLY A 33 -5.78 23.64 3.89
CA GLY A 33 -4.45 23.41 3.35
C GLY A 33 -4.45 23.16 1.86
N GLU A 34 -3.26 23.17 1.27
CA GLU A 34 -3.08 22.77 -0.13
C GLU A 34 -3.08 21.24 -0.23
N TYR A 35 -3.74 20.73 -1.26
CA TYR A 35 -3.71 19.31 -1.58
C TYR A 35 -2.29 18.91 -2.02
N PHE A 36 -1.88 17.69 -1.69
CA PHE A 36 -0.58 17.18 -2.11
C PHE A 36 -0.44 17.19 -3.62
N ARG A 37 0.72 17.65 -4.10
CA ARG A 37 1.07 17.58 -5.52
C ARG A 37 1.46 16.14 -5.87
N ILE A 38 0.47 15.32 -6.14
CA ILE A 38 0.63 13.91 -6.46
C ILE A 38 1.57 13.72 -7.64
N ASP A 39 1.45 14.57 -8.68
CA ASP A 39 2.30 14.53 -9.88
C ASP A 39 3.81 14.62 -9.56
N GLN A 40 4.17 15.34 -8.49
CA GLN A 40 5.56 15.45 -8.04
C GLN A 40 6.03 14.25 -7.19
N MET A 41 5.08 13.48 -6.66
CA MET A 41 5.36 12.27 -5.87
C MET A 41 5.41 11.02 -6.74
N LEU A 42 4.71 11.02 -7.88
CA LEU A 42 4.72 9.93 -8.84
C LEU A 42 6.00 10.03 -9.68
N SER A 43 7.04 9.32 -9.24
CA SER A 43 8.26 9.15 -10.04
C SER A 43 8.17 7.81 -10.78
N ASN A 44 8.57 7.83 -12.05
CA ASN A 44 8.78 6.60 -12.81
C ASN A 44 10.19 6.02 -12.62
N ASP A 45 11.02 6.69 -11.81
CA ASP A 45 12.34 6.21 -11.49
C ASP A 45 12.27 5.11 -10.43
N TYR A 46 12.95 4.01 -10.68
CA TYR A 46 13.11 2.92 -9.72
C TYR A 46 14.50 2.29 -9.86
N GLU A 47 15.03 1.77 -8.77
CA GLU A 47 16.25 0.98 -8.76
C GLU A 47 15.97 -0.52 -8.62
N THR A 48 14.77 -0.87 -8.19
CA THR A 48 14.32 -2.26 -8.01
C THR A 48 12.87 -2.39 -8.46
N LYS A 49 12.62 -3.34 -9.35
CA LYS A 49 11.28 -3.73 -9.80
C LYS A 49 11.07 -5.19 -9.45
N VAL A 50 9.96 -5.50 -8.81
CA VAL A 50 9.60 -6.85 -8.35
C VAL A 50 8.25 -7.24 -8.89
N ARG A 51 8.18 -8.41 -9.54
CA ARG A 51 6.94 -9.05 -9.93
C ARG A 51 6.69 -10.28 -9.04
N ILE A 52 5.51 -10.37 -8.47
CA ILE A 52 5.18 -11.35 -7.46
C ILE A 52 3.72 -11.78 -7.54
N ASN A 53 3.42 -13.05 -7.21
CA ASN A 53 2.06 -13.51 -7.08
C ASN A 53 1.37 -12.79 -5.92
N LYS A 54 0.27 -12.08 -6.26
CA LYS A 54 -0.50 -11.27 -5.30
C LYS A 54 -1.05 -12.09 -4.14
N LYS A 55 -1.62 -13.27 -4.44
CA LYS A 55 -2.26 -14.10 -3.42
C LYS A 55 -1.26 -14.67 -2.43
N GLU A 56 -0.08 -15.07 -2.91
CA GLU A 56 0.99 -15.56 -2.03
C GLU A 56 1.48 -14.45 -1.11
N LEU A 57 1.75 -13.26 -1.66
CA LEU A 57 2.18 -12.11 -0.89
C LEU A 57 1.13 -11.70 0.16
N LEU A 58 -0.13 -11.57 -0.25
CA LEU A 58 -1.22 -11.22 0.66
C LEU A 58 -1.37 -12.22 1.79
N ASN A 59 -1.38 -13.53 1.48
CA ASN A 59 -1.53 -14.58 2.48
C ASN A 59 -0.34 -14.59 3.47
N CYS A 60 0.88 -14.36 2.99
CA CYS A 60 2.06 -14.26 3.82
C CYS A 60 1.94 -13.08 4.80
N ILE A 61 1.56 -11.90 4.31
CA ILE A 61 1.40 -10.71 5.16
C ILE A 61 0.22 -10.89 6.14
N ASP A 62 -0.90 -11.48 5.71
CA ASP A 62 -2.03 -11.78 6.62
C ASP A 62 -1.60 -12.70 7.77
N ARG A 63 -0.81 -13.77 7.50
CA ARG A 63 -0.24 -14.62 8.56
C ARG A 63 0.68 -13.85 9.49
N ALA A 64 1.51 -12.96 8.95
CA ALA A 64 2.40 -12.12 9.74
C ALA A 64 1.64 -11.25 10.74
N THR A 65 0.47 -10.73 10.37
CA THR A 65 -0.34 -9.88 11.24
C THR A 65 -0.90 -10.61 12.46
N LEU A 66 -1.03 -11.94 12.42
CA LEU A 66 -1.46 -12.73 13.58
C LEU A 66 -0.47 -12.66 14.74
N LEU A 67 0.79 -12.32 14.46
CA LEU A 67 1.83 -12.13 15.47
C LEU A 67 1.89 -10.71 16.03
N VAL A 68 1.05 -9.80 15.55
CA VAL A 68 1.01 -8.39 15.98
C VAL A 68 -0.26 -8.16 16.78
N LYS A 69 -0.13 -7.69 18.02
CA LYS A 69 -1.31 -7.31 18.82
C LYS A 69 -1.95 -6.05 18.25
N GLU A 70 -3.26 -5.94 18.40
CA GLU A 70 -3.99 -4.74 18.03
C GLU A 70 -3.39 -3.51 18.76
N GLY A 71 -2.98 -2.50 17.96
CA GLY A 71 -2.30 -1.30 18.46
C GLY A 71 -0.77 -1.34 18.39
N ASP A 72 -0.14 -2.50 18.23
CA ASP A 72 1.31 -2.61 18.01
C ASP A 72 1.67 -2.18 16.58
N LYS A 73 2.56 -1.19 16.47
CA LYS A 73 3.06 -0.72 15.16
C LYS A 73 4.31 -1.51 14.73
N LYS A 74 4.22 -2.83 14.70
CA LYS A 74 5.34 -3.68 14.28
C LYS A 74 5.42 -3.72 12.74
N PRO A 75 6.56 -3.33 12.14
CA PRO A 75 6.73 -3.44 10.71
C PRO A 75 6.93 -4.89 10.29
N ILE A 76 6.48 -5.22 9.10
CA ILE A 76 6.99 -6.35 8.34
C ILE A 76 8.26 -5.91 7.62
N ILE A 77 9.33 -6.68 7.76
CA ILE A 77 10.61 -6.43 7.11
C ILE A 77 10.69 -7.32 5.89
N ILE A 78 10.94 -6.72 4.76
CA ILE A 78 11.00 -7.37 3.46
C ILE A 78 12.44 -7.27 2.95
N ASN A 79 13.06 -8.42 2.73
CA ASN A 79 14.37 -8.55 2.11
C ASN A 79 14.18 -9.07 0.69
N ILE A 80 14.50 -8.26 -0.29
CA ILE A 80 14.35 -8.55 -1.71
C ILE A 80 15.70 -8.98 -2.25
N GLY A 81 15.85 -10.26 -2.54
CA GLY A 81 17.02 -10.86 -3.19
C GLY A 81 16.75 -11.15 -4.68
N ASP A 82 17.60 -11.96 -5.31
CA ASP A 82 17.52 -12.18 -6.77
C ASP A 82 16.22 -12.87 -7.21
N GLU A 83 15.87 -13.99 -6.61
CA GLU A 83 14.71 -14.80 -6.97
C GLU A 83 13.72 -14.99 -5.82
N LEU A 84 14.06 -14.48 -4.63
CA LEU A 84 13.30 -14.65 -3.41
C LEU A 84 13.06 -13.33 -2.70
N MET A 85 11.84 -13.17 -2.22
CA MET A 85 11.45 -12.15 -1.26
C MET A 85 11.25 -12.81 0.10
N GLU A 86 12.05 -12.43 1.08
CA GLU A 86 11.95 -12.91 2.46
C GLU A 86 11.17 -11.90 3.28
N LEU A 87 10.10 -12.35 3.94
CA LEU A 87 9.25 -11.54 4.80
C LEU A 87 9.44 -11.94 6.26
N LYS A 88 9.85 -10.99 7.09
CA LYS A 88 10.13 -11.21 8.51
C LYS A 88 9.25 -10.31 9.37
N ILE A 89 8.74 -10.89 10.46
CA ILE A 89 8.16 -10.14 11.55
C ILE A 89 8.59 -10.76 12.87
N LYS A 90 8.84 -9.92 13.86
CA LYS A 90 9.19 -10.34 15.22
C LYS A 90 8.38 -9.54 16.23
N SER A 91 7.73 -10.23 17.13
CA SER A 91 6.92 -9.65 18.20
C SER A 91 7.22 -10.34 19.54
N GLN A 92 6.53 -9.92 20.59
CA GLN A 92 6.63 -10.57 21.90
C GLN A 92 6.03 -11.99 21.94
N ILE A 93 5.09 -12.28 21.04
CA ILE A 93 4.38 -13.57 21.01
C ILE A 93 4.98 -14.56 20.02
N GLY A 94 5.90 -14.13 19.16
CA GLY A 94 6.56 -15.00 18.20
C GLY A 94 7.24 -14.27 17.06
N SER A 95 7.78 -15.05 16.14
CA SER A 95 8.40 -14.56 14.92
C SER A 95 7.97 -15.40 13.73
N MET A 96 7.93 -14.79 12.57
CA MET A 96 7.71 -15.44 11.28
C MET A 96 8.84 -15.06 10.34
N ASN A 97 9.25 -16.02 9.53
CA ASN A 97 10.14 -15.84 8.41
C ASN A 97 9.62 -16.71 7.27
N GLU A 98 9.16 -16.10 6.21
CA GLU A 98 8.64 -16.77 5.02
C GLU A 98 9.31 -16.25 3.77
N GLU A 99 9.47 -17.11 2.78
CA GLU A 99 10.06 -16.79 1.47
C GLU A 99 9.03 -16.97 0.37
N ILE A 100 9.02 -16.05 -0.59
CA ILE A 100 8.15 -16.08 -1.75
C ILE A 100 9.01 -15.92 -3.00
N MET A 101 8.75 -16.73 -4.01
CA MET A 101 9.41 -16.60 -5.32
C MET A 101 9.00 -15.30 -6.01
N ILE A 102 9.98 -14.61 -6.57
CA ILE A 102 9.79 -13.36 -7.29
C ILE A 102 10.57 -13.35 -8.60
N THR A 103 10.19 -12.43 -9.48
CA THR A 103 11.05 -11.98 -10.57
C THR A 103 11.49 -10.56 -10.26
N LYS A 104 12.81 -10.34 -10.17
CA LYS A 104 13.39 -9.04 -9.84
C LYS A 104 14.22 -8.48 -10.98
N GLU A 105 14.12 -7.19 -11.17
CA GLU A 105 15.06 -6.37 -11.94
C GLU A 105 15.67 -5.33 -11.01
N GLY A 106 16.99 -5.13 -11.10
CA GLY A 106 17.69 -4.12 -10.30
C GLY A 106 18.35 -4.64 -9.04
N LYS A 107 18.47 -3.79 -8.02
CA LYS A 107 19.26 -4.04 -6.81
C LYS A 107 18.51 -4.83 -5.74
N ASP A 108 19.27 -5.49 -4.88
CA ASP A 108 18.74 -6.04 -3.63
C ASP A 108 18.32 -4.91 -2.69
N LEU A 109 17.27 -5.14 -1.92
CA LEU A 109 16.73 -4.11 -1.04
C LEU A 109 16.15 -4.71 0.24
N LEU A 110 16.51 -4.11 1.37
CA LEU A 110 15.91 -4.37 2.67
C LEU A 110 15.04 -3.17 3.07
N ILE A 111 13.74 -3.39 3.26
CA ILE A 111 12.76 -2.34 3.50
C ILE A 111 11.70 -2.80 4.50
N GLY A 112 11.14 -1.87 5.27
CA GLY A 112 10.07 -2.16 6.24
C GLY A 112 8.78 -1.44 5.89
N PHE A 113 7.64 -2.11 6.09
CA PHE A 113 6.31 -1.53 5.88
C PHE A 113 5.37 -1.81 7.05
N ASN A 114 4.37 -0.95 7.20
CA ASN A 114 3.20 -1.31 7.96
C ASN A 114 2.39 -2.36 7.16
N PRO A 115 2.23 -3.59 7.67
CA PRO A 115 1.56 -4.66 6.92
C PRO A 115 0.13 -4.30 6.50
N LYS A 116 -0.57 -3.49 7.29
CA LYS A 116 -1.94 -3.07 6.98
C LYS A 116 -2.03 -2.34 5.64
N PHE A 117 -1.11 -1.44 5.34
CA PHE A 117 -1.16 -0.67 4.09
C PHE A 117 -0.90 -1.53 2.86
N LEU A 118 -0.03 -2.54 2.99
CA LEU A 118 0.17 -3.54 1.93
C LEU A 118 -1.09 -4.38 1.71
N ILE A 119 -1.70 -4.86 2.79
CA ILE A 119 -2.94 -5.64 2.75
C ILE A 119 -4.06 -4.83 2.09
N ASP A 120 -4.26 -3.59 2.52
CA ASP A 120 -5.32 -2.72 2.00
C ASP A 120 -5.17 -2.52 0.47
N ALA A 121 -3.94 -2.33 -0.04
CA ALA A 121 -3.68 -2.23 -1.47
C ALA A 121 -3.90 -3.56 -2.20
N LEU A 122 -3.33 -4.66 -1.69
CA LEU A 122 -3.39 -5.97 -2.35
C LEU A 122 -4.81 -6.55 -2.42
N ARG A 123 -5.70 -6.20 -1.48
CA ARG A 123 -7.08 -6.71 -1.44
C ARG A 123 -7.98 -6.14 -2.53
N VAL A 124 -7.68 -4.96 -3.03
CA VAL A 124 -8.51 -4.26 -4.03
C VAL A 124 -7.96 -4.35 -5.45
N ILE A 125 -6.80 -4.98 -5.64
CA ILE A 125 -6.22 -5.28 -6.95
C ILE A 125 -6.80 -6.61 -7.41
N ASP A 126 -7.32 -6.68 -8.64
CA ASP A 126 -7.91 -7.90 -9.21
C ASP A 126 -6.87 -8.81 -9.88
N ASP A 127 -5.69 -8.28 -10.26
CA ASP A 127 -4.64 -9.01 -10.95
C ASP A 127 -4.10 -10.21 -10.14
N GLU A 128 -3.67 -11.26 -10.81
CA GLU A 128 -3.02 -12.42 -10.19
C GLU A 128 -1.59 -12.13 -9.76
N GLU A 129 -0.89 -11.29 -10.49
CA GLU A 129 0.46 -10.81 -10.19
C GLU A 129 0.44 -9.30 -10.00
N VAL A 130 1.29 -8.81 -9.12
CA VAL A 130 1.50 -7.38 -8.91
C VAL A 130 2.95 -6.99 -9.17
N THR A 131 3.14 -5.78 -9.65
CA THR A 131 4.46 -5.21 -9.85
C THR A 131 4.71 -4.10 -8.84
N ILE A 132 5.82 -4.24 -8.10
CA ILE A 132 6.23 -3.32 -7.05
C ILE A 132 7.50 -2.59 -7.52
N TYR A 133 7.46 -1.28 -7.50
CA TYR A 133 8.58 -0.40 -7.88
C TYR A 133 9.14 0.28 -6.66
N LEU A 134 10.46 0.18 -6.47
CA LEU A 134 11.16 0.71 -5.30
C LEU A 134 12.41 1.47 -5.75
N MET A 135 12.66 2.62 -5.11
CA MET A 135 13.86 3.40 -5.33
C MET A 135 14.93 3.08 -4.28
N ASN A 136 14.55 3.06 -3.02
CA ASN A 136 15.42 2.75 -1.88
C ASN A 136 14.60 2.49 -0.62
N ALA A 137 15.25 2.17 0.49
CA ALA A 137 14.59 1.82 1.76
C ALA A 137 13.84 2.98 2.46
N LYS A 138 13.93 4.21 1.96
CA LYS A 138 13.32 5.40 2.58
C LYS A 138 12.30 6.09 1.68
N ALA A 139 12.36 5.83 0.38
CA ALA A 139 11.41 6.37 -0.59
C ALA A 139 10.11 5.54 -0.61
N PRO A 140 9.00 6.14 -1.00
CA PRO A 140 7.76 5.39 -1.21
C PRO A 140 7.96 4.24 -2.18
N CYS A 141 7.26 3.12 -1.96
CA CYS A 141 7.09 2.12 -3.00
C CYS A 141 5.79 2.38 -3.78
N PHE A 142 5.78 1.95 -5.03
CA PHE A 142 4.61 2.01 -5.87
C PHE A 142 4.19 0.60 -6.26
N ILE A 143 2.88 0.33 -6.21
CA ILE A 143 2.27 -0.86 -6.80
C ILE A 143 1.38 -0.35 -7.94
N LYS A 144 1.68 -0.73 -9.16
CA LYS A 144 0.95 -0.32 -10.34
C LYS A 144 1.03 -1.38 -11.44
N ASP A 145 0.06 -1.39 -12.34
CA ASP A 145 0.10 -2.14 -13.57
C ASP A 145 0.86 -1.40 -14.69
N ASP A 146 1.11 -2.09 -15.80
CA ASP A 146 1.83 -1.49 -16.94
C ASP A 146 0.98 -0.42 -17.66
N GLU A 147 -0.34 -0.44 -17.52
CA GLU A 147 -1.28 0.53 -18.12
C GLU A 147 -1.56 1.73 -17.19
N GLU A 148 -1.02 1.71 -15.97
CA GLU A 148 -1.25 2.70 -14.93
C GLU A 148 -2.75 2.92 -14.64
N SER A 149 -3.55 1.85 -14.76
CA SER A 149 -4.99 1.90 -14.44
C SER A 149 -5.23 2.12 -12.95
N TYR A 150 -4.26 1.73 -12.11
CA TYR A 150 -4.18 2.06 -10.70
C TYR A 150 -2.75 2.33 -10.26
N ILE A 151 -2.59 3.15 -9.24
CA ILE A 151 -1.30 3.42 -8.58
C ILE A 151 -1.53 3.46 -7.07
N TYR A 152 -0.85 2.58 -6.33
CA TYR A 152 -0.77 2.62 -4.87
C TYR A 152 0.60 3.10 -4.45
N LEU A 153 0.63 4.16 -3.66
CA LEU A 153 1.84 4.69 -3.03
C LEU A 153 1.83 4.31 -1.56
N ILE A 154 2.85 3.56 -1.12
CA ILE A 154 2.98 3.10 0.25
C ILE A 154 4.31 3.58 0.83
N LEU A 155 4.24 4.31 1.93
CA LEU A 155 5.42 4.80 2.63
C LEU A 155 6.08 3.69 3.44
N PRO A 156 7.42 3.55 3.37
CA PRO A 156 8.15 2.65 4.24
C PRO A 156 8.16 3.18 5.66
N VAL A 157 8.44 2.30 6.61
CA VAL A 157 8.66 2.64 8.01
C VAL A 157 10.09 2.36 8.42
N ASN A 158 10.63 3.18 9.30
CA ASN A 158 11.95 2.94 9.88
C ASN A 158 11.91 1.72 10.80
N PHE A 159 12.91 0.89 10.71
CA PHE A 159 13.11 -0.27 11.57
C PHE A 159 14.59 -0.44 11.92
N ASN A 160 14.88 -1.11 13.01
CA ASN A 160 16.24 -1.48 13.36
C ASN A 160 16.53 -2.89 12.79
N ALA A 161 17.46 -2.97 11.87
CA ALA A 161 17.84 -4.24 11.22
C ALA A 161 18.44 -5.30 12.20
N ALA A 162 18.75 -4.89 13.43
CA ALA A 162 19.33 -5.73 14.48
C ALA A 162 18.29 -6.30 15.48
N ALA A 163 17.00 -6.18 15.19
CA ALA A 163 15.95 -6.59 16.11
C ALA A 163 15.35 -7.97 15.75
#